data_048ebf7254c5ad3ddc47e89f28b05d68
#
_entry.id   048ebf7254c5ad3ddc47e89f28b05d68
#
_cell.length_a   1.000
_cell.length_b   1.000
_cell.length_c   1.000
_cell.angle_alpha   90.00
_cell.angle_beta   90.00
_cell.angle_gamma   90.00
#
_symmetry.space_group_name_H-M   'P 1'
#
loop_
_entity.id
_entity.type
_entity.pdbx_description
1 polymer ?
#
loop_
_entity_poly.entity_id
_entity_poly.type
_entity_poly.pdbx_seq_one_letter_code
_entity_poly.pdbx_strand_id
1 'polypeptide(L)'
;MDIAEKLELLEKSKKTLDSLTIELRKRGYALAVAERDYRKALAIKEVELRGKGNSYPANLVYDIARGQLSDLRYKRDLAEIEVDICRDRLRNEIGRAHV
;
A
#
# COMPACT_ATOMS: atom_id res chain seq x y z
N MET A 1 25.18 7.11 -30.82
CA MET A 1 23.87 7.72 -30.59
C MET A 1 23.93 9.21 -30.83
N ASP A 2 23.13 9.75 -31.72
CA ASP A 2 23.12 11.18 -32.02
C ASP A 2 22.28 11.97 -31.00
N ILE A 3 22.25 13.29 -31.14
CA ILE A 3 21.55 14.18 -30.21
C ILE A 3 20.04 13.92 -30.24
N ALA A 4 19.47 13.71 -31.43
CA ALA A 4 18.03 13.44 -31.55
C ALA A 4 17.62 12.16 -30.86
N GLU A 5 18.42 11.09 -30.98
CA GLU A 5 18.18 9.82 -30.31
C GLU A 5 18.28 9.97 -28.79
N LYS A 6 19.28 10.73 -28.30
CA LYS A 6 19.44 11.01 -26.88
C LYS A 6 18.26 11.78 -26.31
N LEU A 7 17.76 12.78 -27.04
CA LEU A 7 16.60 13.56 -26.63
C LEU A 7 15.34 12.71 -26.57
N GLU A 8 15.16 11.80 -27.55
CA GLU A 8 14.05 10.86 -27.57
C GLU A 8 14.05 9.94 -26.35
N LEU A 9 15.22 9.41 -25.99
CA LEU A 9 15.38 8.57 -24.80
C LEU A 9 15.08 9.32 -23.51
N LEU A 10 15.53 10.58 -23.40
CA LEU A 10 15.24 11.42 -22.25
C LEU A 10 13.74 11.71 -22.11
N GLU A 11 13.05 11.97 -23.23
CA GLU A 11 11.62 12.19 -23.22
C GLU A 11 10.85 10.93 -22.78
N LYS A 12 11.28 9.77 -23.27
CA LYS A 12 10.67 8.48 -22.86
C LYS A 12 10.87 8.23 -21.38
N SER A 13 12.09 8.46 -20.88
CA SER A 13 12.40 8.30 -19.46
C SER A 13 11.55 9.22 -18.59
N LYS A 14 11.37 10.46 -19.01
CA LYS A 14 10.54 11.44 -18.31
C LYS A 14 9.08 10.97 -18.24
N LYS A 15 8.52 10.52 -19.37
CA LYS A 15 7.15 10.02 -19.42
C LYS A 15 6.96 8.80 -18.51
N THR A 16 7.92 7.88 -18.50
CA THR A 16 7.90 6.70 -17.64
C THR A 16 7.94 7.10 -16.17
N LEU A 17 8.82 8.04 -15.78
CA LEU A 17 8.92 8.53 -14.42
C LEU A 17 7.65 9.23 -13.98
N ASP A 18 7.06 10.07 -14.83
CA ASP A 18 5.80 10.75 -14.54
C ASP A 18 4.67 9.75 -14.32
N SER A 19 4.58 8.74 -15.18
CA SER A 19 3.57 7.68 -15.09
C SER A 19 3.72 6.86 -13.81
N LEU A 20 4.95 6.49 -13.44
CA LEU A 20 5.23 5.74 -12.21
C LEU A 20 4.94 6.57 -10.96
N THR A 21 5.21 7.88 -11.02
CA THR A 21 4.90 8.78 -9.92
C THR A 21 3.39 8.87 -9.67
N ILE A 22 2.60 8.97 -10.74
CA ILE A 22 1.14 8.97 -10.66
C ILE A 22 0.64 7.64 -10.10
N GLU A 23 1.18 6.53 -10.60
CA GLU A 23 0.83 5.19 -10.12
C GLU A 23 1.15 5.02 -8.63
N LEU A 24 2.32 5.46 -8.19
CA LEU A 24 2.71 5.38 -6.78
C LEU A 24 1.75 6.18 -5.90
N ARG A 25 1.33 7.36 -6.36
CA ARG A 25 0.37 8.18 -5.62
C ARG A 25 -0.97 7.48 -5.46
N LYS A 26 -1.46 6.85 -6.53
CA LYS A 26 -2.71 6.08 -6.51
C LYS A 26 -2.62 4.88 -5.56
N ARG A 27 -1.51 4.14 -5.62
CA ARG A 27 -1.29 2.98 -4.74
C ARG A 27 -1.14 3.40 -3.30
N GLY A 28 -0.44 4.51 -3.04
CA GLY A 28 -0.32 5.06 -1.69
C GLY A 28 -1.65 5.48 -1.10
N TYR A 29 -2.51 6.09 -1.91
CA TYR A 29 -3.87 6.45 -1.49
C TYR A 29 -4.69 5.20 -1.16
N ALA A 30 -4.64 4.19 -2.03
CA ALA A 30 -5.34 2.92 -1.81
C ALA A 30 -4.87 2.24 -0.51
N LEU A 31 -3.58 2.28 -0.21
CA LEU A 31 -3.04 1.76 1.05
C LEU A 31 -3.59 2.52 2.25
N ALA A 32 -3.60 3.85 2.19
CA ALA A 32 -4.12 4.68 3.29
C ALA A 32 -5.59 4.35 3.58
N VAL A 33 -6.41 4.18 2.53
CA VAL A 33 -7.81 3.80 2.66
C VAL A 33 -7.93 2.41 3.29
N ALA A 34 -7.17 1.44 2.81
CA ALA A 34 -7.21 0.07 3.32
C ALA A 34 -6.77 0.01 4.79
N GLU A 35 -5.75 0.76 5.19
CA GLU A 35 -5.32 0.86 6.59
C GLU A 35 -6.39 1.48 7.48
N ARG A 36 -6.98 2.58 7.03
CA ARG A 36 -8.07 3.23 7.77
C ARG A 36 -9.23 2.28 7.99
N ASP A 37 -9.65 1.59 6.94
CA ASP A 37 -10.78 0.67 6.99
C ASP A 37 -10.50 -0.49 7.94
N TYR A 38 -9.30 -1.04 7.88
CA TYR A 38 -8.89 -2.13 8.77
C TYR A 38 -8.86 -1.68 10.23
N ARG A 39 -8.22 -0.54 10.52
CA ARG A 39 -8.10 -0.01 11.89
C ARG A 39 -9.46 0.33 12.49
N LYS A 40 -10.33 0.92 11.70
CA LYS A 40 -11.69 1.27 12.12
C LYS A 40 -12.50 0.02 12.44
N ALA A 41 -12.46 -0.97 11.55
CA ALA A 41 -13.15 -2.24 11.74
C ALA A 41 -12.61 -3.00 12.96
N LEU A 42 -11.29 -2.95 13.18
CA LEU A 42 -10.66 -3.58 14.34
C LEU A 42 -11.13 -2.97 15.65
N ALA A 43 -11.16 -1.64 15.73
CA ALA A 43 -11.64 -0.93 16.91
C ALA A 43 -13.11 -1.26 17.22
N ILE A 44 -13.97 -1.27 16.21
CA ILE A 44 -15.39 -1.61 16.35
C ILE A 44 -15.54 -3.05 16.85
N LYS A 45 -14.77 -3.98 16.27
CA LYS A 45 -14.86 -5.40 16.64
C LYS A 45 -14.39 -5.64 18.07
N GLU A 46 -13.35 -4.96 18.51
CA GLU A 46 -12.88 -5.05 19.90
C GLU A 46 -13.95 -4.58 20.89
N VAL A 47 -14.62 -3.46 20.57
CA VAL A 47 -15.73 -2.96 21.41
C VAL A 47 -16.86 -3.95 21.44
N GLU A 48 -17.25 -4.52 20.31
CA GLU A 48 -18.32 -5.54 20.24
C GLU A 48 -17.99 -6.76 21.09
N LEU A 49 -16.77 -7.27 21.00
CA LEU A 49 -16.35 -8.46 21.75
C LEU A 49 -16.33 -8.22 23.25
N ARG A 50 -15.91 -7.02 23.68
CA ARG A 50 -15.93 -6.64 25.09
C ARG A 50 -17.33 -6.41 25.62
N GLY A 51 -18.23 -5.87 24.76
CA GLY A 51 -19.59 -5.51 25.16
C GLY A 51 -20.57 -6.67 25.28
N LYS A 52 -20.22 -7.86 24.78
CA LYS A 52 -21.11 -9.04 24.80
C LYS A 52 -21.04 -9.84 26.09
N GLY A 53 -20.50 -9.31 27.16
CA GLY A 53 -20.40 -10.01 28.44
C GLY A 53 -19.39 -11.16 28.44
N ASN A 54 -18.60 -11.28 27.41
CA ASN A 54 -17.55 -12.28 27.32
C ASN A 54 -16.36 -11.87 28.20
N SER A 55 -15.97 -12.75 29.11
CA SER A 55 -14.82 -12.50 30.00
C SER A 55 -13.50 -12.90 29.37
N TYR A 56 -13.30 -12.55 28.08
CA TYR A 56 -12.03 -12.80 27.43
C TYR A 56 -10.96 -11.85 27.94
N PRO A 57 -9.72 -12.32 28.18
CA PRO A 57 -8.60 -11.43 28.40
C PRO A 57 -8.41 -10.45 27.25
N ALA A 58 -7.90 -9.26 27.52
CA ALA A 58 -7.76 -8.22 26.50
C ALA A 58 -6.93 -8.66 25.28
N ASN A 59 -5.85 -9.43 25.52
CA ASN A 59 -5.03 -9.97 24.42
C ASN A 59 -5.80 -10.97 23.54
N LEU A 60 -6.66 -11.78 24.15
CA LEU A 60 -7.47 -12.75 23.39
C LEU A 60 -8.55 -12.04 22.58
N VAL A 61 -9.15 -10.97 23.10
CA VAL A 61 -10.11 -10.13 22.36
C VAL A 61 -9.45 -9.57 21.10
N TYR A 62 -8.23 -9.05 21.24
CA TYR A 62 -7.50 -8.50 20.10
C TYR A 62 -7.22 -9.57 19.04
N ASP A 63 -6.76 -10.75 19.46
CA ASP A 63 -6.47 -11.85 18.53
C ASP A 63 -7.72 -12.36 17.81
N ILE A 64 -8.83 -12.48 18.52
CA ILE A 64 -10.12 -12.87 17.92
C ILE A 64 -10.56 -11.82 16.89
N ALA A 65 -10.49 -10.55 17.24
CA ALA A 65 -10.86 -9.46 16.34
C ALA A 65 -10.01 -9.48 15.06
N ARG A 66 -8.69 -9.65 15.18
CA ARG A 66 -7.79 -9.73 14.04
C ARG A 66 -8.12 -10.93 13.13
N GLY A 67 -8.44 -12.08 13.74
CA GLY A 67 -8.83 -13.27 12.99
C GLY A 67 -10.12 -13.08 12.20
N GLN A 68 -11.12 -12.43 12.81
CA GLN A 68 -12.40 -12.16 12.14
C GLN A 68 -12.28 -11.12 11.03
N LEU A 69 -11.24 -10.29 11.05
CA LEU A 69 -11.00 -9.25 10.05
C LEU A 69 -9.84 -9.60 9.11
N SER A 70 -9.53 -10.89 8.97
CA SER A 70 -8.41 -11.34 8.15
C SER A 70 -8.50 -10.89 6.68
N ASP A 71 -9.71 -10.78 6.12
CA ASP A 71 -9.89 -10.33 4.73
C ASP A 71 -9.50 -8.86 4.56
N LEU A 72 -9.87 -8.00 5.50
CA LEU A 72 -9.48 -6.59 5.48
C LEU A 72 -7.98 -6.41 5.71
N ARG A 73 -7.41 -7.24 6.58
CA ARG A 73 -5.97 -7.26 6.80
C ARG A 73 -5.21 -7.69 5.55
N TYR A 74 -5.68 -8.73 4.89
CA TYR A 74 -5.12 -9.20 3.62
C TYR A 74 -5.15 -8.09 2.55
N LYS A 75 -6.28 -7.39 2.44
CA LYS A 75 -6.44 -6.28 1.50
C LYS A 75 -5.43 -5.16 1.77
N ARG A 76 -5.22 -4.83 3.04
CA ARG A 76 -4.22 -3.83 3.44
C ARG A 76 -2.81 -4.30 3.10
N ASP A 77 -2.48 -5.54 3.42
CA ASP A 77 -1.15 -6.10 3.16
C ASP A 77 -0.86 -6.16 1.66
N LEU A 78 -1.86 -6.51 0.85
CA LEU A 78 -1.73 -6.50 -0.61
C LEU A 78 -1.49 -5.09 -1.14
N ALA A 79 -2.21 -4.11 -0.62
CA ALA A 79 -2.02 -2.70 -1.01
C ALA A 79 -0.61 -2.21 -0.66
N GLU A 80 -0.06 -2.64 0.48
CA GLU A 80 1.31 -2.32 0.89
C GLU A 80 2.34 -2.92 -0.07
N ILE A 81 2.16 -4.18 -0.47
CA ILE A 81 3.02 -4.84 -1.45
C ILE A 81 2.99 -4.07 -2.78
N GLU A 82 1.83 -3.62 -3.21
CA GLU A 82 1.68 -2.86 -4.45
C GLU A 82 2.41 -1.52 -4.42
N VAL A 83 2.40 -0.84 -3.27
CA VAL A 83 3.18 0.39 -3.07
C VAL A 83 4.67 0.09 -3.18
N ASP A 84 5.13 -0.98 -2.54
CA ASP A 84 6.55 -1.37 -2.56
C ASP A 84 7.02 -1.72 -3.98
N ILE A 85 6.21 -2.43 -4.75
CA ILE A 85 6.52 -2.73 -6.16
C ILE A 85 6.65 -1.44 -6.98
N CYS A 86 5.73 -0.49 -6.81
CA CYS A 86 5.80 0.79 -7.51
C CYS A 86 7.05 1.59 -7.13
N ARG A 87 7.40 1.61 -5.85
CA ARG A 87 8.62 2.27 -5.38
C ARG A 87 9.87 1.67 -5.99
N ASP A 88 9.94 0.35 -6.06
CA ASP A 88 11.09 -0.35 -6.65
C ASP A 88 11.20 -0.06 -8.14
N ARG A 89 10.09 -0.07 -8.86
CA ARG A 89 10.07 0.28 -10.28
C ARG A 89 10.53 1.72 -10.52
N LEU A 90 10.06 2.66 -9.71
CA LEU A 90 10.46 4.06 -9.79
C LEU A 90 11.96 4.21 -9.52
N ARG A 91 12.47 3.54 -8.48
CA ARG A 91 13.88 3.54 -8.13
C ARG A 91 14.73 2.99 -9.27
N ASN A 92 14.30 1.90 -9.90
CA ASN A 92 15.00 1.29 -11.02
C ASN A 92 15.03 2.23 -12.24
N GLU A 93 13.94 2.92 -12.53
CA GLU A 93 13.90 3.88 -13.63
C GLU A 93 14.80 5.09 -13.37
N ILE A 94 14.86 5.59 -12.14
CA ILE A 94 15.79 6.66 -11.75
C ILE A 94 17.22 6.19 -11.95
N GLY A 95 17.55 4.97 -11.54
CA GLY A 95 18.88 4.37 -11.73
C GLY A 95 19.27 4.29 -13.20
N ARG A 96 18.36 3.92 -14.07
CA ARG A 96 18.60 3.88 -15.54
C ARG A 96 18.85 5.26 -16.11
N ALA A 97 18.17 6.27 -15.61
CA ALA A 97 18.31 7.63 -16.10
C ALA A 97 19.68 8.26 -15.76
N HIS A 98 20.37 7.70 -14.77
CA HIS A 98 21.68 8.19 -14.31
C HIS A 98 22.89 7.48 -14.96
N VAL A 99 22.64 6.50 -15.81
CA VAL A 99 23.71 5.73 -16.48
C VAL A 99 24.22 6.38 -17.76
#